data_d1497062b0a1e0a8d380f27b7945070e
#
_entry.id   d1497062b0a1e0a8d380f27b7945070e
#
_cell.length_a   1.000
_cell.length_b   1.000
_cell.length_c   1.000
_cell.angle_alpha   90.00
_cell.angle_beta   90.00
_cell.angle_gamma   90.00
#
_symmetry.space_group_name_H-M   'P 1'
#
loop_
_entity.id
_entity.type
_entity.pdbx_description
1 polymer ?
#
loop_
_entity_poly.entity_id
_entity_poly.type
_entity_poly.pdbx_seq_one_letter_code
_entity_poly.pdbx_strand_id
1 'polypeptide(L)'
;MFKVGALVAYKGKPAKISAVTTHKYNLSFSDGSSRKVREKDFRYIHPNFASVNDQCPLADMSVLKDLQAESLSLKELTEWLFDDYSSQNAWCTNLLAEDGLYFFWNKDILILRSTEQIKVIEKQRQEKSLEIESLQRCVDNLQNNIVDERDSFWLREIEKVALNQSKHTKVLNALSIDNTPESAHRLLLKIKHWSELINPYPERHKIYPNEELTLDFRKVTREDLTHLKSFAIDNS
;
A
#
# COMPACT_ATOMS: atom_id res chain seq x y z
N MET A 1 27.12 19.10 -18.70
CA MET A 1 26.20 19.15 -19.86
C MET A 1 26.23 17.78 -20.52
N PHE A 2 25.10 17.08 -20.59
CA PHE A 2 25.02 15.73 -21.15
C PHE A 2 24.93 15.78 -22.68
N LYS A 3 25.47 14.74 -23.33
CA LYS A 3 25.54 14.67 -24.80
C LYS A 3 24.25 14.14 -25.41
N VAL A 4 23.95 14.57 -26.62
CA VAL A 4 22.90 13.96 -27.46
C VAL A 4 23.26 12.49 -27.69
N GLY A 5 22.28 11.63 -27.66
CA GLY A 5 22.46 10.18 -27.76
C GLY A 5 22.59 9.44 -26.43
N ALA A 6 22.69 10.13 -25.31
CA ALA A 6 22.80 9.50 -23.99
C ALA A 6 21.46 8.84 -23.55
N LEU A 7 21.61 7.74 -22.79
CA LEU A 7 20.51 7.10 -22.08
C LEU A 7 20.29 7.80 -20.72
N VAL A 8 19.05 8.11 -20.43
CA VAL A 8 18.61 8.70 -19.17
C VAL A 8 17.38 7.99 -18.61
N ALA A 9 17.19 8.05 -17.30
CA ALA A 9 15.96 7.63 -16.65
C ALA A 9 15.08 8.84 -16.35
N TYR A 10 13.84 8.83 -16.84
CA TYR A 10 12.84 9.86 -16.57
C TYR A 10 11.55 9.23 -16.09
N LYS A 11 11.19 9.47 -14.82
CA LYS A 11 10.01 8.90 -14.14
C LYS A 11 9.91 7.37 -14.30
N GLY A 12 11.04 6.67 -14.06
CA GLY A 12 11.12 5.21 -14.14
C GLY A 12 11.11 4.64 -15.57
N LYS A 13 11.23 5.50 -16.61
CA LYS A 13 11.27 5.04 -18.00
C LYS A 13 12.60 5.41 -18.67
N PRO A 14 13.14 4.52 -19.54
CA PRO A 14 14.32 4.85 -20.33
C PRO A 14 13.98 5.86 -21.41
N ALA A 15 14.87 6.81 -21.62
CA ALA A 15 14.74 7.82 -22.68
C ALA A 15 16.11 8.19 -23.24
N LYS A 16 16.12 8.61 -24.51
CA LYS A 16 17.30 9.11 -25.21
C LYS A 16 17.30 10.62 -25.22
N ILE A 17 18.42 11.26 -24.97
CA ILE A 17 18.58 12.69 -25.22
C ILE A 17 18.63 12.91 -26.74
N SER A 18 17.60 13.52 -27.31
CA SER A 18 17.49 13.80 -28.73
C SER A 18 18.04 15.16 -29.13
N ALA A 19 17.93 16.16 -28.26
CA ALA A 19 18.50 17.48 -28.44
C ALA A 19 18.79 18.18 -27.10
N VAL A 20 19.74 19.08 -27.11
CA VAL A 20 20.14 19.89 -25.98
C VAL A 20 20.01 21.36 -26.33
N THR A 21 19.36 22.12 -25.45
CA THR A 21 19.24 23.58 -25.53
C THR A 21 19.91 24.20 -24.29
N THR A 22 20.07 25.49 -24.22
CA THR A 22 20.83 26.20 -23.19
C THR A 22 20.46 25.77 -21.74
N HIS A 23 19.18 25.43 -21.49
CA HIS A 23 18.70 25.09 -20.15
C HIS A 23 17.76 23.87 -20.11
N LYS A 24 17.55 23.19 -21.26
CA LYS A 24 16.60 22.07 -21.35
C LYS A 24 17.11 20.99 -22.29
N TYR A 25 16.66 19.77 -22.02
CA TYR A 25 16.95 18.58 -22.80
C TYR A 25 15.65 18.06 -23.42
N ASN A 26 15.69 17.71 -24.71
CA ASN A 26 14.59 16.98 -25.32
C ASN A 26 14.86 15.49 -25.16
N LEU A 27 13.94 14.81 -24.52
CA LEU A 27 13.95 13.35 -24.36
C LEU A 27 13.02 12.72 -25.39
N SER A 28 13.48 11.64 -26.02
CA SER A 28 12.65 10.78 -26.87
C SER A 28 12.51 9.40 -26.25
N PHE A 29 11.30 8.87 -26.25
CA PHE A 29 10.95 7.58 -25.66
C PHE A 29 10.73 6.52 -26.75
N SER A 30 10.71 5.26 -26.37
CA SER A 30 10.48 4.12 -27.27
C SER A 30 9.10 4.12 -27.93
N ASP A 31 8.10 4.76 -27.30
CA ASP A 31 6.74 4.94 -27.84
C ASP A 31 6.61 6.07 -28.87
N GLY A 32 7.73 6.68 -29.26
CA GLY A 32 7.77 7.82 -30.19
C GLY A 32 7.42 9.17 -29.57
N SER A 33 7.03 9.21 -28.31
CA SER A 33 6.76 10.47 -27.63
C SER A 33 8.04 11.23 -27.32
N SER A 34 7.94 12.56 -27.16
CA SER A 34 9.06 13.39 -26.74
C SER A 34 8.65 14.39 -25.66
N ARG A 35 9.62 14.73 -24.78
CA ARG A 35 9.39 15.72 -23.71
C ARG A 35 10.59 16.63 -23.53
N LYS A 36 10.33 17.90 -23.27
CA LYS A 36 11.34 18.89 -22.92
C LYS A 36 11.42 19.03 -21.41
N VAL A 37 12.59 18.72 -20.84
CA VAL A 37 12.81 18.62 -19.38
C VAL A 37 14.06 19.39 -18.97
N ARG A 38 14.21 19.65 -17.68
CA ARG A 38 15.42 20.24 -17.09
C ARG A 38 16.36 19.13 -16.64
N GLU A 39 17.65 19.45 -16.47
CA GLU A 39 18.66 18.50 -16.04
C GLU A 39 18.32 17.79 -14.71
N LYS A 40 17.71 18.49 -13.77
CA LYS A 40 17.30 17.94 -12.49
C LYS A 40 16.10 16.99 -12.53
N ASP A 41 15.39 16.93 -13.66
CA ASP A 41 14.14 16.15 -13.78
C ASP A 41 14.41 14.73 -14.29
N PHE A 42 15.64 14.39 -14.68
CA PHE A 42 16.05 13.07 -15.15
C PHE A 42 17.39 12.65 -14.54
N ARG A 43 17.70 11.36 -14.60
CA ARG A 43 18.98 10.80 -14.16
C ARG A 43 19.76 10.30 -15.36
N TYR A 44 21.03 10.66 -15.45
CA TYR A 44 21.94 10.15 -16.46
C TYR A 44 22.31 8.69 -16.16
N ILE A 45 22.25 7.83 -17.17
CA ILE A 45 22.51 6.40 -17.03
C ILE A 45 23.73 5.97 -17.84
N HIS A 46 23.76 6.27 -19.14
CA HIS A 46 24.84 5.79 -20.02
C HIS A 46 25.10 6.79 -21.16
N PRO A 47 26.38 6.95 -21.62
CA PRO A 47 26.70 7.92 -22.66
C PRO A 47 26.01 7.62 -24.01
N ASN A 48 25.74 6.37 -24.28
CA ASN A 48 25.10 5.92 -25.53
C ASN A 48 23.76 5.27 -25.23
N PHE A 49 22.73 5.62 -26.00
CA PHE A 49 21.45 4.93 -25.99
C PHE A 49 21.48 3.79 -27.03
N ALA A 50 21.39 2.55 -26.58
CA ALA A 50 20.89 1.46 -27.38
C ALA A 50 19.43 1.18 -26.97
N SER A 51 18.70 0.42 -27.73
CA SER A 51 17.38 -0.05 -27.30
C SER A 51 17.54 -0.85 -26.02
N VAL A 52 16.92 -0.39 -24.92
CA VAL A 52 16.93 -1.07 -23.63
C VAL A 52 15.53 -1.55 -23.28
N ASN A 53 15.46 -2.65 -22.56
CA ASN A 53 14.22 -3.21 -22.04
C ASN A 53 14.39 -3.58 -20.56
N ASP A 54 13.31 -3.98 -19.91
CA ASP A 54 13.30 -4.36 -18.51
C ASP A 54 13.71 -5.84 -18.27
N GLN A 55 14.06 -6.57 -19.34
CA GLN A 55 14.61 -7.92 -19.25
C GLN A 55 16.12 -7.80 -18.97
N CYS A 56 16.46 -7.93 -17.68
CA CYS A 56 17.84 -7.81 -17.25
C CYS A 56 18.55 -9.17 -17.29
N PRO A 57 19.83 -9.19 -17.71
CA PRO A 57 20.69 -10.34 -17.47
C PRO A 57 20.77 -10.65 -15.97
N LEU A 58 21.17 -11.87 -15.65
CA LEU A 58 21.40 -12.25 -14.26
C LEU A 58 22.60 -11.47 -13.72
N ALA A 59 22.36 -10.62 -12.74
CA ALA A 59 23.38 -9.88 -12.05
C ALA A 59 24.10 -10.77 -11.02
N ASP A 60 25.40 -10.71 -10.94
CA ASP A 60 26.13 -11.40 -9.87
C ASP A 60 26.05 -10.59 -8.56
N MET A 61 25.03 -10.89 -7.77
CA MET A 61 24.84 -10.22 -6.48
C MET A 61 25.83 -10.69 -5.41
N SER A 62 26.61 -11.74 -5.65
CA SER A 62 27.61 -12.24 -4.68
C SER A 62 28.74 -11.25 -4.49
N VAL A 63 29.09 -10.50 -5.55
CA VAL A 63 30.13 -9.47 -5.52
C VAL A 63 29.86 -8.34 -4.51
N LEU A 64 28.60 -8.10 -4.16
CA LEU A 64 28.25 -7.07 -3.18
C LEU A 64 28.77 -7.38 -1.77
N LYS A 65 29.05 -8.65 -1.46
CA LYS A 65 29.62 -9.07 -0.17
C LYS A 65 31.10 -8.71 -0.05
N ASP A 66 31.80 -8.68 -1.18
CA ASP A 66 33.24 -8.44 -1.26
C ASP A 66 33.56 -6.96 -1.44
N LEU A 67 32.54 -6.14 -1.77
CA LEU A 67 32.68 -4.70 -1.91
C LEU A 67 32.88 -4.03 -0.54
N GLN A 68 34.09 -3.49 -0.33
CA GLN A 68 34.40 -2.69 0.86
C GLN A 68 33.98 -1.22 0.74
N ALA A 69 33.41 -0.82 -0.39
CA ALA A 69 32.95 0.54 -0.65
C ALA A 69 31.50 0.75 -0.15
N GLU A 70 31.31 1.81 0.61
CA GLU A 70 29.96 2.21 1.05
C GLU A 70 29.15 2.87 -0.08
N SER A 71 29.81 3.42 -1.09
CA SER A 71 29.19 4.11 -2.22
C SER A 71 29.96 3.90 -3.51
N LEU A 72 29.25 3.81 -4.62
CA LEU A 72 29.79 3.59 -5.96
C LEU A 72 29.06 4.48 -6.99
N SER A 73 29.73 4.77 -8.09
CA SER A 73 29.05 5.30 -9.27
C SER A 73 28.24 4.20 -9.96
N LEU A 74 27.26 4.60 -10.78
CA LEU A 74 26.49 3.65 -11.58
C LEU A 74 27.37 2.79 -12.48
N LYS A 75 28.39 3.41 -13.07
CA LYS A 75 29.33 2.73 -13.96
C LYS A 75 30.08 1.62 -13.20
N GLU A 76 30.73 1.97 -12.11
CA GLU A 76 31.51 1.01 -11.29
C GLU A 76 30.62 -0.15 -10.84
N LEU A 77 29.44 0.14 -10.29
CA LEU A 77 28.54 -0.92 -9.84
C LEU A 77 28.03 -1.79 -11.01
N THR A 78 27.79 -1.21 -12.18
CA THR A 78 27.40 -1.98 -13.37
C THR A 78 28.50 -2.94 -13.80
N GLU A 79 29.76 -2.47 -13.84
CA GLU A 79 30.93 -3.31 -14.18
C GLU A 79 31.12 -4.45 -13.16
N TRP A 80 30.88 -4.20 -11.87
CA TRP A 80 30.90 -5.25 -10.84
C TRP A 80 29.79 -6.28 -10.98
N LEU A 81 28.56 -5.87 -11.34
CA LEU A 81 27.40 -6.76 -11.41
C LEU A 81 27.33 -7.57 -12.70
N PHE A 82 27.90 -7.05 -13.80
CA PHE A 82 27.69 -7.59 -15.15
C PHE A 82 28.97 -7.76 -15.97
N ASP A 83 30.14 -7.47 -15.40
CA ASP A 83 31.45 -7.46 -16.06
C ASP A 83 31.58 -6.53 -17.28
N ASP A 84 30.51 -5.75 -17.59
CA ASP A 84 30.45 -4.85 -18.75
C ASP A 84 29.57 -3.64 -18.47
N TYR A 85 29.99 -2.47 -18.93
CA TYR A 85 29.22 -1.23 -18.87
C TYR A 85 28.58 -0.95 -20.23
N SER A 86 27.53 -1.73 -20.59
CA SER A 86 26.66 -1.45 -21.70
C SER A 86 25.45 -0.62 -21.28
N SER A 87 24.72 -0.04 -22.23
CA SER A 87 23.50 0.71 -21.94
C SER A 87 22.40 -0.16 -21.34
N GLN A 88 22.29 -1.44 -21.73
CA GLN A 88 21.35 -2.39 -21.16
C GLN A 88 21.71 -2.73 -19.71
N ASN A 89 22.99 -3.05 -19.42
CA ASN A 89 23.43 -3.39 -18.08
C ASN A 89 23.33 -2.18 -17.13
N ALA A 90 23.68 -0.97 -17.62
CA ALA A 90 23.51 0.27 -16.86
C ALA A 90 22.03 0.56 -16.54
N TRP A 91 21.13 0.28 -17.49
CA TRP A 91 19.70 0.37 -17.25
C TRP A 91 19.24 -0.63 -16.19
N CYS A 92 19.70 -1.87 -16.27
CA CYS A 92 19.37 -2.90 -15.27
C CYS A 92 19.91 -2.55 -13.87
N THR A 93 21.12 -2.02 -13.77
CA THR A 93 21.64 -1.50 -12.49
C THR A 93 20.79 -0.37 -11.94
N ASN A 94 20.28 0.53 -12.81
CA ASN A 94 19.36 1.57 -12.39
C ASN A 94 18.03 0.98 -11.88
N LEU A 95 17.46 -0.03 -12.54
CA LEU A 95 16.24 -0.71 -12.08
C LEU A 95 16.44 -1.37 -10.72
N LEU A 96 17.57 -2.04 -10.49
CA LEU A 96 17.93 -2.61 -9.19
C LEU A 96 18.06 -1.53 -8.11
N ALA A 97 18.57 -0.35 -8.47
CA ALA A 97 18.68 0.79 -7.55
C ALA A 97 17.30 1.43 -7.25
N GLU A 98 16.41 1.47 -8.22
CA GLU A 98 15.01 1.91 -8.03
C GLU A 98 14.23 0.92 -7.14
N ASP A 99 14.49 -0.39 -7.26
CA ASP A 99 13.96 -1.41 -6.36
C ASP A 99 14.41 -1.21 -4.91
N GLY A 100 15.65 -0.76 -4.71
CA GLY A 100 16.16 -0.32 -3.42
C GLY A 100 16.41 -1.41 -2.39
N LEU A 101 16.48 -2.70 -2.76
CA LEU A 101 16.75 -3.79 -1.82
C LEU A 101 18.22 -3.81 -1.40
N TYR A 102 19.13 -3.87 -2.36
CA TYR A 102 20.56 -4.03 -2.11
C TYR A 102 21.31 -2.70 -2.04
N PHE A 103 20.89 -1.74 -2.83
CA PHE A 103 21.47 -0.39 -2.90
C PHE A 103 20.41 0.61 -3.35
N PHE A 104 20.68 1.87 -3.15
CA PHE A 104 19.74 2.93 -3.50
C PHE A 104 20.47 4.21 -3.92
N TRP A 105 19.76 5.05 -4.66
CA TRP A 105 20.26 6.34 -5.08
C TRP A 105 20.34 7.35 -3.94
N ASN A 106 21.51 7.96 -3.79
CA ASN A 106 21.69 9.19 -3.05
C ASN A 106 22.28 10.24 -4.00
N LYS A 107 21.45 11.09 -4.55
CA LYS A 107 21.76 12.01 -5.67
C LYS A 107 22.31 11.22 -6.87
N ASP A 108 23.61 11.36 -7.17
CA ASP A 108 24.26 10.75 -8.35
C ASP A 108 25.14 9.54 -8.00
N ILE A 109 25.12 9.10 -6.75
CA ILE A 109 25.86 7.93 -6.26
C ILE A 109 24.93 6.87 -5.74
N LEU A 110 25.36 5.63 -5.81
CA LEU A 110 24.67 4.47 -5.26
C LEU A 110 25.27 4.13 -3.91
N ILE A 111 24.42 4.00 -2.90
CA ILE A 111 24.81 3.59 -1.55
C ILE A 111 24.40 2.14 -1.37
N LEU A 112 25.34 1.29 -0.94
CA LEU A 112 25.10 -0.10 -0.64
C LEU A 112 24.45 -0.23 0.73
N ARG A 113 23.52 -1.18 0.85
CA ARG A 113 22.90 -1.51 2.13
C ARG A 113 23.67 -2.60 2.85
N SER A 114 23.71 -2.50 4.17
CA SER A 114 24.27 -3.59 4.98
C SER A 114 23.37 -4.83 4.92
N THR A 115 23.93 -5.98 5.24
CA THR A 115 23.20 -7.25 5.29
C THR A 115 22.00 -7.17 6.26
N GLU A 116 22.13 -6.44 7.36
CA GLU A 116 21.06 -6.23 8.34
C GLU A 116 19.94 -5.40 7.74
N GLN A 117 20.25 -4.33 7.00
CA GLN A 117 19.27 -3.49 6.32
C GLN A 117 18.50 -4.28 5.25
N ILE A 118 19.20 -5.11 4.48
CA ILE A 118 18.59 -5.97 3.46
C ILE A 118 17.58 -6.92 4.12
N LYS A 119 17.98 -7.63 5.17
CA LYS A 119 17.09 -8.55 5.92
C LYS A 119 15.83 -7.85 6.45
N VAL A 120 15.98 -6.63 6.96
CA VAL A 120 14.82 -5.85 7.44
C VAL A 120 13.85 -5.53 6.30
N ILE A 121 14.38 -5.10 5.14
CA ILE A 121 13.54 -4.78 3.97
C ILE A 121 12.86 -6.04 3.40
N GLU A 122 13.59 -7.15 3.29
CA GLU A 122 13.04 -8.43 2.84
C GLU A 122 11.90 -8.88 3.75
N LYS A 123 12.10 -8.81 5.07
CA LYS A 123 11.06 -9.15 6.04
C LYS A 123 9.82 -8.26 5.88
N GLN A 124 10.01 -6.95 5.74
CA GLN A 124 8.91 -6.00 5.52
C GLN A 124 8.15 -6.28 4.22
N ARG A 125 8.88 -6.63 3.13
CA ARG A 125 8.28 -7.01 1.85
C ARG A 125 7.47 -8.28 1.97
N GLN A 126 8.01 -9.28 2.67
CA GLN A 126 7.33 -10.55 2.92
C GLN A 126 6.05 -10.35 3.76
N GLU A 127 6.13 -9.59 4.85
CA GLU A 127 4.98 -9.27 5.69
C GLU A 127 3.88 -8.56 4.88
N LYS A 128 4.27 -7.59 4.04
CA LYS A 128 3.33 -6.88 3.18
C LYS A 128 2.70 -7.78 2.11
N SER A 129 3.47 -8.69 1.52
CA SER A 129 2.95 -9.67 0.56
C SER A 129 1.93 -10.59 1.21
N LEU A 130 2.25 -11.14 2.39
CA LEU A 130 1.33 -11.98 3.17
C LEU A 130 0.06 -11.23 3.58
N GLU A 131 0.18 -9.95 3.95
CA GLU A 131 -0.99 -9.11 4.24
C GLU A 131 -1.90 -8.97 3.02
N ILE A 132 -1.32 -8.67 1.84
CA ILE A 132 -2.07 -8.54 0.58
C ILE A 132 -2.77 -9.87 0.22
N GLU A 133 -2.04 -10.98 0.30
CA GLU A 133 -2.58 -12.31 0.02
C GLU A 133 -3.72 -12.69 0.97
N SER A 134 -3.54 -12.42 2.28
CA SER A 134 -4.57 -12.69 3.29
C SER A 134 -5.80 -11.81 3.11
N LEU A 135 -5.63 -10.54 2.73
CA LEU A 135 -6.73 -9.63 2.41
C LEU A 135 -7.51 -10.13 1.19
N GLN A 136 -6.80 -10.49 0.11
CA GLN A 136 -7.44 -10.97 -1.11
C GLN A 136 -8.25 -12.25 -0.84
N ARG A 137 -7.66 -13.21 -0.13
CA ARG A 137 -8.37 -14.44 0.28
C ARG A 137 -9.64 -14.12 1.09
N CYS A 138 -9.54 -13.21 2.07
CA CYS A 138 -10.69 -12.80 2.86
C CYS A 138 -11.78 -12.19 1.98
N VAL A 139 -11.42 -11.29 1.06
CA VAL A 139 -12.36 -10.67 0.12
C VAL A 139 -13.06 -11.73 -0.74
N ASP A 140 -12.31 -12.67 -1.31
CA ASP A 140 -12.85 -13.76 -2.14
C ASP A 140 -13.81 -14.65 -1.34
N ASN A 141 -13.44 -14.98 -0.10
CA ASN A 141 -14.30 -15.76 0.82
C ASN A 141 -15.61 -15.01 1.12
N LEU A 142 -15.55 -13.74 1.47
CA LEU A 142 -16.71 -12.92 1.81
C LEU A 142 -17.66 -12.71 0.62
N GLN A 143 -17.12 -12.58 -0.60
CA GLN A 143 -17.95 -12.51 -1.83
C GLN A 143 -18.75 -13.80 -2.04
N ASN A 144 -18.19 -14.95 -1.64
CA ASN A 144 -18.84 -16.26 -1.71
C ASN A 144 -19.64 -16.60 -0.44
N ASN A 145 -19.80 -15.67 0.50
CA ASN A 145 -20.42 -15.87 1.82
C ASN A 145 -19.77 -17.00 2.65
N ILE A 146 -18.47 -17.17 2.51
CA ILE A 146 -17.67 -18.12 3.28
C ILE A 146 -17.01 -17.35 4.43
N VAL A 147 -17.06 -17.92 5.63
CA VAL A 147 -16.32 -17.43 6.81
C VAL A 147 -15.23 -18.44 7.14
N ASP A 148 -13.96 -18.04 7.06
CA ASP A 148 -12.79 -18.87 7.37
C ASP A 148 -12.13 -18.35 8.64
N GLU A 149 -11.74 -19.23 9.55
CA GLU A 149 -11.04 -18.88 10.79
C GLU A 149 -9.72 -18.13 10.53
N ARG A 150 -9.06 -18.42 9.41
CA ARG A 150 -7.83 -17.74 8.99
C ARG A 150 -8.04 -16.25 8.69
N ASP A 151 -9.29 -15.85 8.44
CA ASP A 151 -9.65 -14.48 8.14
C ASP A 151 -10.12 -13.71 9.39
N SER A 152 -9.97 -14.30 10.58
CA SER A 152 -10.41 -13.73 11.87
C SER A 152 -9.88 -12.32 12.13
N PHE A 153 -8.65 -11.99 11.70
CA PHE A 153 -8.10 -10.64 11.80
C PHE A 153 -8.95 -9.64 11.00
N TRP A 154 -9.25 -9.96 9.75
CA TRP A 154 -10.03 -9.09 8.86
C TRP A 154 -11.49 -8.97 9.27
N LEU A 155 -12.08 -10.04 9.79
CA LEU A 155 -13.43 -10.02 10.34
C LEU A 155 -13.52 -9.08 11.55
N ARG A 156 -12.54 -9.10 12.45
CA ARG A 156 -12.47 -8.15 13.57
C ARG A 156 -12.35 -6.69 13.11
N GLU A 157 -11.62 -6.44 12.02
CA GLU A 157 -11.54 -5.08 11.46
C GLU A 157 -12.92 -4.60 10.94
N ILE A 158 -13.73 -5.48 10.37
CA ILE A 158 -15.12 -5.18 9.99
C ILE A 158 -15.99 -4.95 11.22
N GLU A 159 -15.84 -5.78 12.27
CA GLU A 159 -16.55 -5.62 13.55
C GLU A 159 -16.27 -4.26 14.19
N LYS A 160 -15.00 -3.82 14.19
CA LYS A 160 -14.63 -2.49 14.71
C LYS A 160 -15.37 -1.37 13.98
N VAL A 161 -15.56 -1.48 12.66
CA VAL A 161 -16.37 -0.50 11.91
C VAL A 161 -17.83 -0.63 12.30
N ALA A 162 -18.36 -1.86 12.39
CA ALA A 162 -19.75 -2.11 12.80
C ALA A 162 -20.05 -1.55 14.20
N LEU A 163 -19.09 -1.54 15.10
CA LEU A 163 -19.19 -1.00 16.47
C LEU A 163 -18.80 0.48 16.58
N ASN A 164 -18.54 1.16 15.47
CA ASN A 164 -18.08 2.56 15.42
C ASN A 164 -16.74 2.80 16.18
N GLN A 165 -15.92 1.78 16.31
CA GLN A 165 -14.58 1.83 16.90
C GLN A 165 -13.50 2.17 15.86
N SER A 166 -13.78 1.96 14.56
CA SER A 166 -12.95 2.36 13.44
C SER A 166 -13.80 3.05 12.37
N LYS A 167 -13.19 3.99 11.64
CA LYS A 167 -13.88 4.73 10.56
C LYS A 167 -13.83 4.00 9.21
N HIS A 168 -12.90 3.09 9.02
CA HIS A 168 -12.71 2.39 7.74
C HIS A 168 -11.91 1.10 7.93
N THR A 169 -12.06 0.17 6.99
CA THR A 169 -11.23 -1.02 6.87
C THR A 169 -10.90 -1.31 5.41
N LYS A 170 -9.72 -1.91 5.17
CA LYS A 170 -9.28 -2.32 3.83
C LYS A 170 -10.24 -3.31 3.18
N VAL A 171 -10.89 -4.17 3.97
CA VAL A 171 -11.82 -5.19 3.47
C VAL A 171 -13.07 -4.55 2.86
N LEU A 172 -13.72 -3.61 3.56
CA LEU A 172 -14.90 -2.93 3.02
C LEU A 172 -14.56 -2.14 1.76
N ASN A 173 -13.38 -1.48 1.73
CA ASN A 173 -12.91 -0.79 0.53
C ASN A 173 -12.73 -1.76 -0.64
N ALA A 174 -12.10 -2.92 -0.42
CA ALA A 174 -11.88 -3.93 -1.45
C ALA A 174 -13.19 -4.56 -1.96
N LEU A 175 -14.18 -4.69 -1.08
CA LEU A 175 -15.54 -5.14 -1.43
C LEU A 175 -16.40 -4.04 -2.08
N SER A 176 -15.90 -2.80 -2.19
CA SER A 176 -16.67 -1.63 -2.66
C SER A 176 -17.92 -1.37 -1.82
N ILE A 177 -17.83 -1.61 -0.52
CA ILE A 177 -18.88 -1.37 0.47
C ILE A 177 -18.53 -0.10 1.25
N ASP A 178 -19.54 0.73 1.51
CA ASP A 178 -19.35 1.96 2.29
C ASP A 178 -18.86 1.65 3.71
N ASN A 179 -17.87 2.43 4.17
CA ASN A 179 -17.32 2.30 5.52
C ASN A 179 -18.24 2.98 6.55
N THR A 180 -19.43 2.46 6.70
CA THR A 180 -20.40 2.88 7.72
C THR A 180 -20.68 1.75 8.70
N PRO A 181 -21.00 2.04 9.97
CA PRO A 181 -21.39 1.02 10.93
C PRO A 181 -22.54 0.13 10.47
N GLU A 182 -23.49 0.70 9.73
CA GLU A 182 -24.67 0.00 9.19
C GLU A 182 -24.28 -0.97 8.08
N SER A 183 -23.43 -0.53 7.15
CA SER A 183 -22.96 -1.37 6.04
C SER A 183 -22.11 -2.53 6.53
N ALA A 184 -21.19 -2.27 7.48
CA ALA A 184 -20.39 -3.29 8.13
C ALA A 184 -21.26 -4.31 8.87
N HIS A 185 -22.23 -3.85 9.67
CA HIS A 185 -23.16 -4.71 10.39
C HIS A 185 -23.98 -5.59 9.43
N ARG A 186 -24.52 -4.99 8.36
CA ARG A 186 -25.26 -5.73 7.34
C ARG A 186 -24.45 -6.82 6.67
N LEU A 187 -23.16 -6.55 6.40
CA LEU A 187 -22.24 -7.56 5.87
C LEU A 187 -22.05 -8.72 6.86
N LEU A 188 -21.79 -8.43 8.15
CA LEU A 188 -21.58 -9.45 9.18
C LEU A 188 -22.80 -10.35 9.37
N LEU A 189 -24.01 -9.78 9.27
CA LEU A 189 -25.27 -10.56 9.28
C LEU A 189 -25.41 -11.42 8.00
N LYS A 190 -25.14 -10.83 6.82
CA LYS A 190 -25.24 -11.53 5.54
C LYS A 190 -24.38 -12.78 5.50
N ILE A 191 -23.14 -12.70 5.98
CA ILE A 191 -22.20 -13.84 6.02
C ILE A 191 -22.45 -14.76 7.24
N LYS A 192 -23.46 -14.48 8.07
CA LYS A 192 -23.79 -15.20 9.29
C LYS A 192 -22.65 -15.26 10.33
N HIS A 193 -21.73 -14.30 10.26
CA HIS A 193 -20.69 -14.14 11.28
C HIS A 193 -21.27 -13.56 12.56
N TRP A 194 -22.22 -12.64 12.46
CA TRP A 194 -23.06 -12.19 13.56
C TRP A 194 -24.46 -12.76 13.43
N SER A 195 -25.12 -13.01 14.58
CA SER A 195 -26.54 -13.33 14.63
C SER A 195 -27.37 -12.06 14.73
N GLU A 196 -28.66 -12.14 14.37
CA GLU A 196 -29.63 -11.02 14.51
C GLU A 196 -29.84 -10.60 15.96
N LEU A 197 -29.44 -11.45 16.92
CA LEU A 197 -29.52 -11.14 18.36
C LEU A 197 -28.43 -10.16 18.83
N ILE A 198 -27.39 -9.95 18.03
CA ILE A 198 -26.31 -9.01 18.37
C ILE A 198 -26.79 -7.59 18.09
N ASN A 199 -27.00 -6.82 19.17
CA ASN A 199 -27.34 -5.41 19.08
C ASN A 199 -26.08 -4.54 19.22
N PRO A 200 -25.56 -3.93 18.14
CA PRO A 200 -24.37 -3.09 18.20
C PRO A 200 -24.64 -1.67 18.76
N TYR A 201 -25.88 -1.30 18.97
CA TYR A 201 -26.28 0.07 19.32
C TYR A 201 -25.65 0.57 20.63
N PRO A 202 -25.65 -0.21 21.73
CA PRO A 202 -25.01 0.23 22.98
C PRO A 202 -23.54 0.56 22.82
N GLU A 203 -22.79 -0.29 22.12
CA GLU A 203 -21.35 -0.07 21.87
C GLU A 203 -21.09 1.12 20.96
N ARG A 204 -21.88 1.30 19.88
CA ARG A 204 -21.77 2.43 18.95
C ARG A 204 -21.93 3.77 19.64
N HIS A 205 -22.82 3.84 20.60
CA HIS A 205 -23.20 5.07 21.30
C HIS A 205 -22.62 5.16 22.71
N LYS A 206 -21.75 4.19 23.10
CA LYS A 206 -21.15 4.11 24.44
C LYS A 206 -22.21 4.17 25.55
N ILE A 207 -23.35 3.51 25.29
CA ILE A 207 -24.41 3.38 26.25
C ILE A 207 -24.12 2.15 27.08
N TYR A 208 -23.50 2.35 28.21
CA TYR A 208 -23.30 1.29 29.19
C TYR A 208 -24.54 1.25 30.12
N PRO A 209 -25.06 0.07 30.49
CA PRO A 209 -26.09 0.01 31.51
C PRO A 209 -25.53 0.68 32.77
N ASN A 210 -26.14 1.77 33.18
CA ASN A 210 -25.80 2.38 34.45
C ASN A 210 -25.97 1.31 35.53
N GLU A 211 -25.00 1.21 36.42
CA GLU A 211 -25.12 0.46 37.66
C GLU A 211 -26.49 0.83 38.23
N GLU A 212 -27.33 -0.19 38.41
CA GLU A 212 -28.68 -0.16 38.97
C GLU A 212 -29.22 1.22 39.32
N LEU A 213 -29.97 1.80 38.39
CA LEU A 213 -30.90 2.87 38.73
C LEU A 213 -31.95 2.24 39.65
N THR A 214 -31.63 2.20 40.96
CA THR A 214 -32.63 1.93 41.98
C THR A 214 -33.56 3.14 42.03
N LEU A 215 -34.55 3.15 41.16
CA LEU A 215 -35.62 4.12 41.25
C LEU A 215 -36.42 3.82 42.51
N ASP A 216 -36.18 4.61 43.55
CA ASP A 216 -37.00 4.54 44.75
C ASP A 216 -38.37 5.18 44.44
N PHE A 217 -39.27 4.35 43.88
CA PHE A 217 -40.62 4.76 43.54
C PHE A 217 -41.46 5.26 44.72
N ARG A 218 -40.98 5.08 45.97
CA ARG A 218 -41.67 5.58 47.15
C ARG A 218 -41.56 7.07 47.37
N LYS A 219 -40.56 7.75 46.75
CA LYS A 219 -40.37 9.17 46.83
C LYS A 219 -40.95 9.98 45.70
N VAL A 220 -41.56 9.35 44.70
CA VAL A 220 -42.19 10.01 43.54
C VAL A 220 -43.63 10.22 43.83
N THR A 221 -44.05 11.50 43.98
CA THR A 221 -45.48 11.84 43.97
C THR A 221 -46.06 11.50 42.61
N ARG A 222 -46.90 10.47 42.55
CA ARG A 222 -47.55 10.05 41.30
C ARG A 222 -48.83 10.84 41.11
N GLU A 223 -49.00 11.43 39.95
CA GLU A 223 -50.23 12.06 39.54
C GLU A 223 -51.23 10.96 39.08
N ASP A 224 -52.46 11.05 39.55
CA ASP A 224 -53.50 10.14 39.18
C ASP A 224 -54.02 10.51 37.76
N LEU A 225 -53.64 9.71 36.79
CA LEU A 225 -54.03 9.86 35.38
C LEU A 225 -55.13 8.84 34.97
N THR A 226 -55.78 8.19 35.93
CA THR A 226 -56.81 7.18 35.64
C THR A 226 -58.01 7.75 34.90
N HIS A 227 -58.17 9.07 34.91
CA HIS A 227 -59.21 9.75 34.16
C HIS A 227 -58.90 9.90 32.65
N LEU A 228 -57.63 9.67 32.26
CA LEU A 228 -57.21 9.75 30.86
C LEU A 228 -57.47 8.42 30.15
N LYS A 229 -58.08 8.49 28.98
CA LYS A 229 -58.22 7.32 28.11
C LYS A 229 -56.87 7.04 27.45
N SER A 230 -56.30 5.86 27.73
CA SER A 230 -55.13 5.39 27.02
C SER A 230 -55.55 4.41 25.89
N PHE A 231 -54.90 4.57 24.76
CA PHE A 231 -55.06 3.67 23.61
C PHE A 231 -53.76 2.97 23.36
N ALA A 232 -53.75 1.63 23.35
CA ALA A 232 -52.61 0.87 22.84
C ALA A 232 -52.71 0.85 21.31
N ILE A 233 -51.65 1.27 20.62
CA ILE A 233 -51.55 1.12 19.17
C ILE A 233 -50.72 -0.15 18.96
N ASP A 234 -51.40 -1.28 18.71
CA ASP A 234 -50.74 -2.49 18.25
C ASP A 234 -50.54 -2.39 16.74
N ASN A 235 -49.28 -2.34 16.32
CA ASN A 235 -48.92 -2.54 14.93
C ASN A 235 -48.99 -4.07 14.66
N SER A 236 -50.04 -4.55 14.13
CA SER A 236 -50.18 -5.90 13.53
C SER A 236 -49.53 -5.93 12.15
#